data_25b5d35aee2ea41107e3e3c9a33c8815
#
_entry.id   25b5d35aee2ea41107e3e3c9a33c8815
#
_cell.length_a   1.000
_cell.length_b   1.000
_cell.length_c   1.000
_cell.angle_alpha   90.00
_cell.angle_beta   90.00
_cell.angle_gamma   90.00
#
_symmetry.space_group_name_H-M   'P 1'
#
loop_
_entity.id
_entity.type
_entity.pdbx_description
1 polymer ?
#
loop_
_entity_poly.entity_id
_entity_poly.type
_entity_poly.pdbx_seq_one_letter_code
_entity_poly.pdbx_strand_id
1 'polypeptide(L)'
;MKDLPINELNARQGQVLDSSARESMEYDVLIVGAGPAGLSAAIHLKKLAQENSLDLSVCVLEKASEVGAHILSGAVIETTALDRLLPNWKEMDSPIKTKVKKDKLSYFAKDWSFSIPQILLPPLMKNHGNYIVSLGNVCKW
;
A
#
# COMPACT_ATOMS: atom_id res chain seq x y z
N MET A 1 -2.50 -3.37 -43.51
CA MET A 1 -3.14 -2.79 -42.33
C MET A 1 -4.35 -2.03 -42.84
N LYS A 2 -5.57 -2.57 -42.64
CA LYS A 2 -6.79 -1.91 -43.14
C LYS A 2 -7.18 -0.85 -42.10
N ASP A 3 -7.25 0.38 -42.57
CA ASP A 3 -7.74 1.52 -41.77
C ASP A 3 -9.22 1.27 -41.41
N LEU A 4 -9.51 1.15 -40.16
CA LEU A 4 -10.89 1.09 -39.63
C LEU A 4 -11.54 2.48 -39.84
N PRO A 5 -12.75 2.56 -40.39
CA PRO A 5 -13.43 3.82 -40.63
C PRO A 5 -13.70 4.54 -39.29
N ILE A 6 -13.47 5.85 -39.28
CA ILE A 6 -13.59 6.76 -38.15
C ILE A 6 -14.98 6.65 -37.43
N ASN A 7 -15.99 6.24 -38.17
CA ASN A 7 -17.36 6.03 -37.63
C ASN A 7 -17.46 4.89 -36.62
N GLU A 8 -16.63 3.85 -36.72
CA GLU A 8 -16.63 2.74 -35.74
C GLU A 8 -15.86 3.08 -34.47
N LEU A 9 -14.87 3.98 -34.56
CA LEU A 9 -14.17 4.51 -33.39
C LEU A 9 -15.08 5.41 -32.55
N ASN A 10 -15.90 6.22 -33.20
CA ASN A 10 -16.89 7.10 -32.52
C ASN A 10 -18.05 6.31 -31.90
N ALA A 11 -18.44 5.18 -32.49
CA ALA A 11 -19.49 4.31 -31.92
C ALA A 11 -19.07 3.64 -30.60
N ARG A 12 -17.77 3.41 -30.39
CA ARG A 12 -17.24 2.88 -29.13
C ARG A 12 -17.09 3.94 -28.02
N GLN A 13 -17.03 5.21 -28.38
CA GLN A 13 -17.02 6.34 -27.42
C GLN A 13 -18.42 6.82 -27.03
N GLY A 14 -19.44 6.36 -27.73
CA GLY A 14 -20.83 6.81 -27.58
C GLY A 14 -21.77 5.88 -26.81
N GLN A 15 -21.27 4.85 -26.13
CA GLN A 15 -22.10 4.23 -25.08
C GLN A 15 -22.16 5.20 -23.90
N VAL A 16 -23.07 6.15 -23.99
CA VAL A 16 -23.63 6.82 -22.81
C VAL A 16 -24.27 5.71 -21.99
N LEU A 17 -23.52 5.22 -21.01
CA LEU A 17 -24.05 4.30 -20.01
C LEU A 17 -25.23 5.01 -19.39
N ASP A 18 -26.41 4.42 -19.48
CA ASP A 18 -27.63 4.93 -18.91
C ASP A 18 -27.38 5.33 -17.44
N SER A 19 -27.45 6.61 -17.16
CA SER A 19 -27.22 7.17 -15.83
C SER A 19 -28.25 6.70 -14.81
N SER A 20 -29.40 6.20 -15.27
CA SER A 20 -30.46 5.67 -14.41
C SER A 20 -30.14 4.31 -13.78
N ALA A 21 -29.13 3.59 -14.30
CA ALA A 21 -28.71 2.27 -13.82
C ALA A 21 -27.47 2.32 -12.90
N ARG A 22 -26.92 3.51 -12.63
CA ARG A 22 -25.72 3.65 -11.78
C ARG A 22 -26.13 3.98 -10.37
N GLU A 23 -25.74 3.12 -9.45
CA GLU A 23 -25.77 3.46 -8.03
C GLU A 23 -24.78 4.58 -7.76
N SER A 24 -25.20 5.65 -7.10
CA SER A 24 -24.34 6.73 -6.64
C SER A 24 -24.36 6.80 -5.12
N MET A 25 -23.20 6.95 -4.53
CA MET A 25 -23.02 7.12 -3.09
C MET A 25 -22.19 8.38 -2.85
N GLU A 26 -22.60 9.20 -1.90
CA GLU A 26 -21.91 10.44 -1.57
C GLU A 26 -20.99 10.21 -0.38
N TYR A 27 -19.77 10.72 -0.48
CA TYR A 27 -18.76 10.71 0.58
C TYR A 27 -18.07 12.06 0.61
N ASP A 28 -17.66 12.51 1.80
CA ASP A 28 -16.88 13.74 1.95
C ASP A 28 -15.47 13.58 1.38
N VAL A 29 -14.89 12.40 1.52
CA VAL A 29 -13.54 12.09 1.01
C VAL A 29 -13.53 10.74 0.33
N LEU A 30 -13.00 10.72 -0.90
CA LEU A 30 -12.75 9.51 -1.67
C LEU A 30 -11.24 9.31 -1.85
N ILE A 31 -10.73 8.17 -1.37
CA ILE A 31 -9.34 7.75 -1.52
C ILE A 31 -9.28 6.61 -2.54
N VAL A 32 -8.46 6.74 -3.56
CA VAL A 32 -8.30 5.72 -4.60
C VAL A 32 -7.04 4.91 -4.32
N GLY A 33 -7.22 3.62 -4.04
CA GLY A 33 -6.19 2.64 -3.72
C GLY A 33 -6.09 2.35 -2.23
N ALA A 34 -6.34 1.07 -1.86
CA ALA A 34 -6.20 0.54 -0.50
C ALA A 34 -4.81 -0.04 -0.24
N GLY A 35 -3.77 0.57 -0.80
CA GLY A 35 -2.38 0.30 -0.43
C GLY A 35 -1.98 1.00 0.87
N PRO A 36 -0.73 0.82 1.32
CA PRO A 36 -0.25 1.41 2.58
C PRO A 36 -0.50 2.93 2.68
N ALA A 37 -0.30 3.66 1.59
CA ALA A 37 -0.48 5.11 1.57
C ALA A 37 -1.96 5.51 1.73
N GLY A 38 -2.87 4.89 0.94
CA GLY A 38 -4.30 5.20 1.00
C GLY A 38 -4.92 4.83 2.33
N LEU A 39 -4.57 3.65 2.87
CA LEU A 39 -5.04 3.21 4.18
C LEU A 39 -4.49 4.09 5.31
N SER A 40 -3.20 4.47 5.26
CA SER A 40 -2.63 5.39 6.24
C SER A 40 -3.30 6.76 6.21
N ALA A 41 -3.60 7.28 5.01
CA ALA A 41 -4.33 8.53 4.86
C ALA A 41 -5.76 8.44 5.44
N ALA A 42 -6.49 7.36 5.14
CA ALA A 42 -7.83 7.13 5.67
C ALA A 42 -7.85 7.06 7.20
N ILE A 43 -6.94 6.26 7.78
CA ILE A 43 -6.83 6.09 9.24
C ILE A 43 -6.49 7.42 9.90
N HIS A 44 -5.50 8.14 9.38
CA HIS A 44 -5.08 9.42 9.95
C HIS A 44 -6.17 10.48 9.85
N LEU A 45 -6.85 10.54 8.72
CA LEU A 45 -7.97 11.46 8.48
C LEU A 45 -9.12 11.18 9.45
N LYS A 46 -9.51 9.92 9.64
CA LYS A 46 -10.57 9.54 10.60
C LYS A 46 -10.19 9.87 12.04
N LYS A 47 -8.92 9.71 12.42
CA LYS A 47 -8.42 10.12 13.74
C LYS A 47 -8.53 11.62 13.93
N LEU A 48 -8.06 12.42 12.97
CA LEU A 48 -8.16 13.88 13.03
C LEU A 48 -9.62 14.36 13.07
N ALA A 49 -10.50 13.74 12.29
CA ALA A 49 -11.92 14.03 12.31
C ALA A 49 -12.51 13.76 13.71
N GLN A 50 -12.17 12.62 14.30
CA GLN A 50 -12.63 12.25 15.64
C GLN A 50 -12.11 13.20 16.73
N GLU A 51 -10.81 13.58 16.68
CA GLU A 51 -10.19 14.55 17.60
C GLU A 51 -10.85 15.94 17.51
N ASN A 52 -11.35 16.31 16.32
CA ASN A 52 -12.02 17.60 16.10
C ASN A 52 -13.55 17.50 16.14
N SER A 53 -14.11 16.35 16.57
CA SER A 53 -15.55 16.11 16.62
C SER A 53 -16.27 16.35 15.27
N LEU A 54 -15.58 16.03 14.16
CA LEU A 54 -16.14 16.12 12.82
C LEU A 54 -16.70 14.75 12.41
N ASP A 55 -17.94 14.76 11.92
CA ASP A 55 -18.53 13.59 11.27
C ASP A 55 -18.15 13.62 9.78
N LEU A 56 -17.08 12.85 9.46
CA LEU A 56 -16.50 12.81 8.11
C LEU A 56 -16.67 11.40 7.54
N SER A 57 -17.38 11.29 6.43
CA SER A 57 -17.51 10.06 5.65
C SER A 57 -16.31 9.87 4.73
N VAL A 58 -15.61 8.75 4.87
CA VAL A 58 -14.42 8.43 4.06
C VAL A 58 -14.62 7.10 3.36
N CYS A 59 -14.48 7.10 2.04
CA CYS A 59 -14.51 5.89 1.22
C CYS A 59 -13.12 5.61 0.66
N VAL A 60 -12.68 4.35 0.71
CA VAL A 60 -11.45 3.89 0.06
C VAL A 60 -11.84 2.92 -1.05
N LEU A 61 -11.53 3.27 -2.30
CA LEU A 61 -11.74 2.41 -3.46
C LEU A 61 -10.49 1.58 -3.74
N GLU A 62 -10.69 0.27 -3.92
CA GLU A 62 -9.64 -0.66 -4.33
C GLU A 62 -10.01 -1.29 -5.68
N LYS A 63 -9.04 -1.32 -6.60
CA LYS A 63 -9.19 -1.92 -7.93
C LYS A 63 -9.23 -3.45 -7.86
N ALA A 64 -8.46 -4.03 -6.92
CA ALA A 64 -8.38 -5.47 -6.74
C ALA A 64 -9.67 -6.01 -6.11
N SER A 65 -9.88 -7.33 -6.23
CA SER A 65 -11.01 -8.03 -5.60
C SER A 65 -10.98 -7.96 -4.07
N GLU A 66 -9.80 -7.75 -3.49
CA GLU A 66 -9.58 -7.57 -2.06
C GLU A 66 -8.37 -6.69 -1.79
N VAL A 67 -8.34 -6.07 -0.62
CA VAL A 67 -7.19 -5.27 -0.17
C VAL A 67 -5.93 -6.14 -0.13
N GLY A 68 -4.84 -5.64 -0.70
CA GLY A 68 -3.55 -6.33 -0.68
C GLY A 68 -3.31 -7.35 -1.80
N ALA A 69 -4.32 -7.68 -2.64
CA ALA A 69 -4.19 -8.72 -3.67
C ALA A 69 -3.13 -8.39 -4.74
N HIS A 70 -2.89 -7.10 -5.03
CA HIS A 70 -1.88 -6.67 -5.99
C HIS A 70 -0.57 -6.20 -5.34
N ILE A 71 -0.40 -6.41 -4.05
CA ILE A 71 0.80 -6.00 -3.31
C ILE A 71 1.78 -7.17 -3.27
N LEU A 72 3.03 -6.92 -3.64
CA LEU A 72 4.10 -7.91 -3.56
C LEU A 72 4.38 -8.30 -2.11
N SER A 73 4.56 -9.59 -1.87
CA SER A 73 4.97 -10.14 -0.59
C SER A 73 6.49 -9.99 -0.38
N GLY A 74 6.95 -10.08 0.87
CA GLY A 74 8.39 -10.11 1.21
C GLY A 74 9.02 -8.72 1.31
N ALA A 75 8.31 -7.76 1.85
CA ALA A 75 8.84 -6.44 2.18
C ALA A 75 9.60 -6.45 3.53
N VAL A 76 10.59 -5.59 3.63
CA VAL A 76 11.17 -5.17 4.92
C VAL A 76 10.64 -3.77 5.22
N ILE A 77 10.00 -3.60 6.36
CA ILE A 77 9.43 -2.31 6.76
C ILE A 77 10.11 -1.76 8.01
N GLU A 78 10.33 -0.46 8.02
CA GLU A 78 10.64 0.33 9.19
C GLU A 78 9.32 0.77 9.85
N THR A 79 9.19 0.59 11.16
CA THR A 79 7.92 0.81 11.85
C THR A 79 7.70 2.24 12.35
N THR A 80 8.65 3.15 12.16
CA THR A 80 8.57 4.53 12.67
C THR A 80 7.27 5.24 12.27
N ALA A 81 6.85 5.12 11.03
CA ALA A 81 5.59 5.70 10.56
C ALA A 81 4.37 4.98 11.15
N LEU A 82 4.43 3.67 11.28
CA LEU A 82 3.37 2.86 11.88
C LEU A 82 3.24 3.13 13.38
N ASP A 83 4.37 3.28 14.10
CA ASP A 83 4.39 3.63 15.53
C ASP A 83 3.71 5.00 15.79
N ARG A 84 3.79 5.93 14.83
CA ARG A 84 3.08 7.22 14.89
C ARG A 84 1.60 7.09 14.53
N LEU A 85 1.29 6.31 13.50
CA LEU A 85 -0.08 6.14 13.03
C LEU A 85 -0.92 5.32 14.01
N LEU A 86 -0.37 4.21 14.51
CA LEU A 86 -1.03 3.24 15.40
C LEU A 86 -0.07 2.89 16.56
N PRO A 87 0.06 3.73 17.61
CA PRO A 87 1.04 3.51 18.68
C PRO A 87 0.93 2.15 19.38
N ASN A 88 -0.26 1.58 19.43
CA ASN A 88 -0.56 0.30 20.05
C ASN A 88 -0.62 -0.90 19.06
N TRP A 89 -0.11 -0.76 17.83
CA TRP A 89 -0.19 -1.82 16.81
C TRP A 89 0.38 -3.17 17.26
N LYS A 90 1.35 -3.18 18.18
CA LYS A 90 1.95 -4.41 18.71
C LYS A 90 0.99 -5.23 19.58
N GLU A 91 -0.02 -4.57 20.16
CA GLU A 91 -1.05 -5.16 21.03
C GLU A 91 -2.29 -5.58 20.22
N MET A 92 -2.39 -5.19 18.96
CA MET A 92 -3.55 -5.37 18.08
C MET A 92 -3.45 -6.63 17.22
N ASP A 93 -2.97 -7.75 17.66
CA ASP A 93 -2.76 -8.99 16.85
C ASP A 93 -2.26 -8.73 15.41
N SER A 94 -1.29 -7.87 15.31
CA SER A 94 -0.68 -7.45 14.05
C SER A 94 0.05 -8.62 13.36
N PRO A 95 0.01 -8.71 12.01
CA PRO A 95 0.79 -9.70 11.26
C PRO A 95 2.31 -9.39 11.24
N ILE A 96 2.75 -8.29 11.84
CA ILE A 96 4.14 -7.82 11.86
C ILE A 96 4.87 -8.47 13.03
N LYS A 97 5.30 -9.74 12.85
CA LYS A 97 5.89 -10.55 13.95
C LYS A 97 7.38 -10.83 13.76
N THR A 98 7.91 -10.80 12.52
CA THR A 98 9.26 -11.26 12.21
C THR A 98 10.24 -10.10 12.17
N LYS A 99 10.98 -9.90 13.26
CA LYS A 99 12.01 -8.86 13.35
C LYS A 99 13.31 -9.30 12.67
N VAL A 100 13.93 -8.40 11.89
CA VAL A 100 15.26 -8.62 11.28
C VAL A 100 16.32 -8.62 12.37
N LYS A 101 16.97 -9.76 12.57
CA LYS A 101 18.06 -9.94 13.55
C LYS A 101 19.42 -9.71 12.93
N LYS A 102 19.60 -10.15 11.67
CA LYS A 102 20.87 -10.03 10.94
C LYS A 102 20.56 -9.68 9.49
N ASP A 103 21.47 -8.93 8.91
CA ASP A 103 21.42 -8.41 7.56
C ASP A 103 22.79 -8.60 6.92
N LYS A 104 22.85 -9.03 5.68
CA LYS A 104 24.10 -9.33 4.98
C LYS A 104 23.98 -8.90 3.52
N LEU A 105 24.82 -7.97 3.12
CA LEU A 105 24.99 -7.62 1.72
C LEU A 105 26.20 -8.38 1.16
N SER A 106 25.98 -9.11 0.06
CA SER A 106 27.04 -9.85 -0.62
C SER A 106 27.07 -9.49 -2.09
N TYR A 107 28.25 -9.34 -2.63
CA TYR A 107 28.49 -9.24 -4.06
C TYR A 107 28.86 -10.62 -4.61
N PHE A 108 28.21 -11.02 -5.69
CA PHE A 108 28.45 -12.28 -6.38
C PHE A 108 29.04 -12.02 -7.75
N ALA A 109 30.17 -12.65 -8.06
CA ALA A 109 30.74 -12.75 -9.39
C ALA A 109 30.59 -14.19 -9.89
N LYS A 110 31.07 -14.49 -11.10
CA LYS A 110 30.93 -15.81 -11.72
C LYS A 110 31.50 -16.95 -10.83
N ASP A 111 32.68 -16.76 -10.26
CA ASP A 111 33.43 -17.81 -9.56
C ASP A 111 33.78 -17.45 -8.10
N TRP A 112 33.31 -16.27 -7.60
CA TRP A 112 33.60 -15.83 -6.24
C TRP A 112 32.51 -14.89 -5.71
N SER A 113 32.46 -14.77 -4.40
CA SER A 113 31.59 -13.79 -3.74
C SER A 113 32.30 -13.20 -2.52
N PHE A 114 31.96 -11.96 -2.18
CA PHE A 114 32.40 -11.39 -0.90
C PHE A 114 31.24 -10.64 -0.23
N SER A 115 31.30 -10.57 1.09
CA SER A 115 30.31 -9.86 1.89
C SER A 115 30.85 -8.52 2.34
N ILE A 116 30.05 -7.49 2.18
CA ILE A 116 30.37 -6.14 2.62
C ILE A 116 30.06 -6.04 4.11
N PRO A 117 31.03 -5.65 4.96
CA PRO A 117 30.79 -5.42 6.37
C PRO A 117 29.72 -4.35 6.59
N GLN A 118 28.79 -4.59 7.50
CA GLN A 118 27.67 -3.67 7.77
C GLN A 118 28.11 -2.26 8.19
N ILE A 119 29.29 -2.13 8.79
CA ILE A 119 29.84 -0.83 9.18
C ILE A 119 30.06 0.10 7.99
N LEU A 120 30.35 -0.46 6.82
CA LEU A 120 30.58 0.28 5.57
C LEU A 120 29.27 0.61 4.83
N LEU A 121 28.13 0.06 5.26
CA LEU A 121 26.85 0.33 4.61
C LEU A 121 26.24 1.65 5.09
N PRO A 122 25.64 2.42 4.17
CA PRO A 122 24.84 3.59 4.53
C PRO A 122 23.70 3.20 5.49
N PRO A 123 23.25 4.10 6.37
CA PRO A 123 22.17 3.81 7.32
C PRO A 123 20.88 3.28 6.65
N LEU A 124 20.53 3.77 5.46
CA LEU A 124 19.38 3.33 4.68
C LEU A 124 19.43 1.87 4.20
N MET A 125 20.62 1.27 4.18
CA MET A 125 20.82 -0.14 3.81
C MET A 125 20.88 -1.07 5.03
N LYS A 126 20.71 -0.55 6.24
CA LYS A 126 20.73 -1.33 7.49
C LYS A 126 19.33 -1.67 7.91
N ASN A 127 18.98 -2.95 7.87
CA ASN A 127 17.65 -3.43 8.22
C ASN A 127 17.53 -3.98 9.64
N HIS A 128 18.58 -3.90 10.44
CA HIS A 128 18.53 -4.39 11.82
C HIS A 128 17.46 -3.65 12.63
N GLY A 129 16.53 -4.41 13.19
CA GLY A 129 15.40 -3.86 13.96
C GLY A 129 14.12 -3.65 13.16
N ASN A 130 14.21 -3.62 11.83
CA ASN A 130 13.07 -3.59 10.93
C ASN A 130 12.32 -4.95 10.94
N TYR A 131 11.19 -5.04 10.27
CA TYR A 131 10.37 -6.25 10.23
C TYR A 131 10.19 -6.77 8.81
N ILE A 132 10.30 -8.10 8.66
CA ILE A 132 9.95 -8.79 7.42
C ILE A 132 8.43 -9.06 7.44
N VAL A 133 7.73 -8.63 6.42
CA VAL A 133 6.28 -8.71 6.35
C VAL A 133 5.77 -9.11 4.97
N SER A 134 4.58 -9.69 4.93
CA SER A 134 3.72 -9.65 3.76
C SER A 134 2.96 -8.34 3.79
N LEU A 135 3.34 -7.38 2.93
CA LEU A 135 2.75 -6.05 2.96
C LEU A 135 1.24 -6.08 2.62
N GLY A 136 0.82 -7.04 1.77
CA GLY A 136 -0.59 -7.29 1.51
C GLY A 136 -1.37 -7.67 2.77
N ASN A 137 -0.79 -8.53 3.62
CA ASN A 137 -1.42 -8.91 4.89
C ASN A 137 -1.46 -7.76 5.89
N VAL A 138 -0.44 -6.89 5.88
CA VAL A 138 -0.46 -5.67 6.70
C VAL A 138 -1.57 -4.72 6.26
N CYS A 139 -1.79 -4.58 4.95
CA CYS A 139 -2.88 -3.75 4.44
C CYS A 139 -4.27 -4.33 4.73
N LYS A 140 -4.42 -5.65 4.70
CA LYS A 140 -5.68 -6.32 5.10
C LYS A 140 -6.00 -6.12 6.58
N TRP A 141 -4.99 -6.23 7.44
CA TRP A 141 -5.10 -6.03 8.88
C TRP A 141 -5.47 -4.59 9.22
#